data_82200ae19d67fdb1bee074dc9e7766bb
#
_entry.id   82200ae19d67fdb1bee074dc9e7766bb
#
_cell.length_a   1.000
_cell.length_b   1.000
_cell.length_c   1.000
_cell.angle_alpha   90.00
_cell.angle_beta   90.00
_cell.angle_gamma   90.00
#
_symmetry.space_group_name_H-M   'P 1'
#
loop_
_entity.id
_entity.type
_entity.pdbx_description
1 polymer ?
#
loop_
_entity_poly.entity_id
_entity_poly.type
_entity_poly.pdbx_seq_one_letter_code
_entity_poly.pdbx_strand_id
1 'polypeptide(L)'
;MMRILVDTNVLIDFLAQRAPFFDEARKLLVFAAMGDYELWASASQISDIFYVLSEGGKASKTDAAKAALISLRGIIKICAPGGEETDKALESTWSDFKDALLYQAAMSLGARCIITRNTQDFILSSLPVYTCQQFFTWMEQRHHLAYKELTF
;
A
#
# COMPACT_ATOMS: atom_id res chain seq x y z
N MET A 1 -3.30 -9.95 14.16
CA MET A 1 -3.71 -9.94 12.74
C MET A 1 -2.53 -9.54 11.88
N MET A 2 -2.43 -10.13 10.69
CA MET A 2 -1.34 -9.85 9.75
C MET A 2 -1.37 -8.39 9.30
N ARG A 3 -0.24 -7.69 9.40
CA ARG A 3 -0.06 -6.33 8.94
C ARG A 3 0.68 -6.32 7.61
N ILE A 4 0.17 -5.57 6.66
CA ILE A 4 0.70 -5.48 5.30
C ILE A 4 0.89 -4.02 4.96
N LEU A 5 2.07 -3.63 4.51
CA LEU A 5 2.30 -2.28 4.01
C LEU A 5 2.03 -2.25 2.51
N VAL A 6 1.22 -1.29 2.08
CA VAL A 6 0.82 -1.15 0.67
C VAL A 6 1.50 0.08 0.09
N ASP A 7 2.17 -0.12 -1.06
CA ASP A 7 2.80 0.98 -1.79
C ASP A 7 1.75 1.91 -2.40
N THR A 8 2.13 3.16 -2.56
CA THR A 8 1.28 4.24 -3.06
C THR A 8 0.61 3.91 -4.40
N ASN A 9 1.34 3.27 -5.33
CA ASN A 9 0.79 2.96 -6.65
C ASN A 9 -0.44 2.05 -6.59
N VAL A 10 -0.48 1.09 -5.67
CA VAL A 10 -1.61 0.18 -5.51
C VAL A 10 -2.83 0.93 -4.97
N LEU A 11 -2.63 1.82 -4.01
CA LEU A 11 -3.71 2.63 -3.45
C LEU A 11 -4.29 3.60 -4.50
N ILE A 12 -3.43 4.19 -5.32
CA ILE A 12 -3.88 5.06 -6.42
C ILE A 12 -4.63 4.25 -7.48
N ASP A 13 -4.15 3.04 -7.80
CA ASP A 13 -4.85 2.16 -8.76
C ASP A 13 -6.28 1.88 -8.32
N PHE A 14 -6.50 1.72 -7.02
CA PHE A 14 -7.82 1.55 -6.46
C PHE A 14 -8.65 2.85 -6.53
N LEU A 15 -8.11 3.96 -6.01
CA LEU A 15 -8.85 5.21 -5.89
C LEU A 15 -9.13 5.86 -7.25
N ALA A 16 -8.18 5.81 -8.17
CA ALA A 16 -8.31 6.37 -9.52
C ALA A 16 -8.84 5.37 -10.54
N GLN A 17 -9.17 4.16 -10.13
CA GLN A 17 -9.71 3.10 -10.98
C GLN A 17 -8.86 2.85 -12.23
N ARG A 18 -7.55 2.69 -12.03
CA ARG A 18 -6.60 2.52 -13.13
C ARG A 18 -6.61 1.11 -13.71
N ALA A 19 -7.08 0.98 -14.96
CA ALA A 19 -6.94 -0.28 -15.69
C ALA A 19 -5.47 -0.51 -16.10
N PRO A 20 -4.97 -1.74 -16.13
CA PRO A 20 -5.64 -3.00 -15.78
C PRO A 20 -5.50 -3.38 -14.29
N PHE A 21 -5.01 -2.49 -13.45
CA PHE A 21 -4.60 -2.80 -12.06
C PHE A 21 -5.75 -2.68 -11.06
N PHE A 22 -6.85 -2.02 -11.45
CA PHE A 22 -7.94 -1.69 -10.53
C PHE A 22 -8.59 -2.93 -9.90
N ASP A 23 -8.85 -3.98 -10.67
CA ASP A 23 -9.57 -5.15 -10.17
C ASP A 23 -8.80 -5.85 -9.05
N GLU A 24 -7.49 -6.02 -9.21
CA GLU A 24 -6.64 -6.64 -8.19
C GLU A 24 -6.48 -5.74 -6.95
N ALA A 25 -6.33 -4.44 -7.16
CA ALA A 25 -6.26 -3.49 -6.05
C ALA A 25 -7.58 -3.47 -5.27
N ARG A 26 -8.70 -3.44 -5.95
CA ARG A 26 -10.03 -3.51 -5.34
C ARG A 26 -10.21 -4.78 -4.50
N LYS A 27 -9.82 -5.92 -5.04
CA LYS A 27 -9.86 -7.20 -4.34
C LYS A 27 -9.05 -7.15 -3.06
N LEU A 28 -7.85 -6.56 -3.11
CA LEU A 28 -7.00 -6.39 -1.94
C LEU A 28 -7.72 -5.59 -0.84
N LEU A 29 -8.31 -4.47 -1.20
CA LEU A 29 -9.01 -3.60 -0.25
C LEU A 29 -10.28 -4.24 0.31
N VAL A 30 -11.03 -4.96 -0.53
CA VAL A 30 -12.27 -5.62 -0.10
C VAL A 30 -11.98 -6.68 0.97
N PHE A 31 -10.98 -7.53 0.79
CA PHE A 31 -10.65 -8.54 1.78
C PHE A 31 -10.11 -7.94 3.08
N ALA A 32 -9.40 -6.82 2.99
CA ALA A 32 -9.00 -6.07 4.18
C ALA A 32 -10.22 -5.54 4.93
N ALA A 33 -11.19 -4.99 4.22
CA ALA A 33 -12.45 -4.51 4.81
C ALA A 33 -13.24 -5.64 5.46
N MET A 34 -13.12 -6.86 4.93
CA MET A 34 -13.74 -8.06 5.51
C MET A 34 -12.99 -8.61 6.73
N GLY A 35 -11.83 -8.06 7.05
CA GLY A 35 -11.07 -8.43 8.25
C GLY A 35 -10.04 -9.54 8.05
N ASP A 36 -9.70 -9.92 6.82
CA ASP A 36 -8.75 -10.99 6.57
C ASP A 36 -7.31 -10.61 6.94
N TYR A 37 -6.98 -9.33 6.85
CA TYR A 37 -5.68 -8.76 7.19
C TYR A 37 -5.80 -7.25 7.37
N GLU A 38 -4.75 -6.62 7.90
CA GLU A 38 -4.69 -5.16 8.03
C GLU A 38 -3.80 -4.58 6.94
N LEU A 39 -4.32 -3.60 6.21
CA LEU A 39 -3.53 -2.81 5.28
C LEU A 39 -3.09 -1.52 5.95
N TRP A 40 -1.82 -1.17 5.75
CA TRP A 40 -1.19 0.00 6.32
C TRP A 40 -0.52 0.83 5.24
N ALA A 41 -0.51 2.14 5.45
CA ALA A 41 0.25 3.10 4.66
C ALA A 41 0.82 4.16 5.61
N SER A 42 1.83 4.91 5.15
CA SER A 42 2.37 6.01 5.93
C SER A 42 1.62 7.32 5.64
N ALA A 43 1.72 8.27 6.57
CA ALA A 43 1.11 9.59 6.38
C ALA A 43 1.65 10.30 5.13
N SER A 44 2.94 10.13 4.80
CA SER A 44 3.52 10.72 3.60
C SER A 44 2.92 10.17 2.31
N GLN A 45 2.55 8.89 2.31
CA GLN A 45 1.84 8.28 1.17
C GLN A 45 0.47 8.93 0.97
N ILE A 46 -0.24 9.22 2.05
CA ILE A 46 -1.54 9.88 1.96
C ILE A 46 -1.41 11.27 1.33
N SER A 47 -0.37 12.02 1.70
CA SER A 47 -0.07 13.31 1.09
C SER A 47 0.20 13.16 -0.42
N ASP A 48 1.03 12.21 -0.81
CA ASP A 48 1.33 11.96 -2.22
C ASP A 48 0.07 11.60 -3.01
N ILE A 49 -0.78 10.74 -2.45
CA ILE A 49 -2.06 10.35 -3.09
C ILE A 49 -2.97 11.56 -3.26
N PHE A 50 -3.07 12.41 -2.24
CA PHE A 50 -3.88 13.62 -2.31
C PHE A 50 -3.49 14.47 -3.52
N TYR A 51 -2.19 14.69 -3.71
CA TYR A 51 -1.71 15.54 -4.81
C TYR A 51 -1.85 14.88 -6.18
N VAL A 52 -1.82 13.56 -6.26
CA VAL A 52 -2.16 12.85 -7.51
C VAL A 52 -3.65 13.00 -7.83
N LEU A 53 -4.53 12.75 -6.85
CA LEU A 53 -5.98 12.81 -7.07
C LEU A 53 -6.47 14.24 -7.34
N SER A 54 -5.83 15.24 -6.76
CA SER A 54 -6.19 16.64 -6.94
C SER A 54 -5.43 17.32 -8.07
N GLU A 55 -4.65 16.55 -8.85
CA GLU A 55 -3.84 17.09 -9.97
C GLU A 55 -2.96 18.26 -9.55
N GLY A 56 -2.20 18.06 -8.47
CA GLY A 56 -1.29 19.05 -7.93
C GLY A 56 -1.94 20.04 -6.98
N GLY A 57 -3.10 19.72 -6.43
CA GLY A 57 -3.80 20.58 -5.46
C GLY A 57 -4.76 21.57 -6.10
N LYS A 58 -5.33 21.24 -7.25
CA LYS A 58 -6.35 22.10 -7.90
C LYS A 58 -7.55 22.26 -6.97
N ALA A 59 -7.96 23.51 -6.74
CA ALA A 59 -9.06 23.85 -5.85
C ALA A 59 -10.35 23.12 -6.20
N SER A 60 -10.63 22.92 -7.51
CA SER A 60 -11.82 22.24 -8.00
C SER A 60 -11.83 20.73 -7.71
N LYS A 61 -10.68 20.14 -7.34
CA LYS A 61 -10.52 18.70 -7.12
C LYS A 61 -10.20 18.34 -5.67
N THR A 62 -9.98 19.31 -4.82
CA THR A 62 -9.57 19.12 -3.43
C THR A 62 -10.63 18.36 -2.62
N ASP A 63 -11.90 18.75 -2.74
CA ASP A 63 -12.98 18.12 -1.96
C ASP A 63 -13.17 16.66 -2.33
N ALA A 64 -13.13 16.34 -3.62
CA ALA A 64 -13.24 14.95 -4.10
C ALA A 64 -12.04 14.10 -3.64
N ALA A 65 -10.83 14.67 -3.68
CA ALA A 65 -9.63 13.99 -3.21
C ALA A 65 -9.70 13.68 -1.71
N LYS A 66 -10.13 14.66 -0.91
CA LYS A 66 -10.33 14.46 0.53
C LYS A 66 -11.38 13.39 0.83
N ALA A 67 -12.51 13.43 0.12
CA ALA A 67 -13.57 12.44 0.30
C ALA A 67 -13.09 11.02 -0.01
N ALA A 68 -12.32 10.85 -1.09
CA ALA A 68 -11.72 9.56 -1.44
C ALA A 68 -10.78 9.05 -0.35
N LEU A 69 -9.94 9.91 0.21
CA LEU A 69 -9.01 9.54 1.26
C LEU A 69 -9.71 9.25 2.58
N ILE A 70 -10.79 9.96 2.91
CA ILE A 70 -11.60 9.65 4.08
C ILE A 70 -12.19 8.25 3.96
N SER A 71 -12.72 7.90 2.79
CA SER A 71 -13.24 6.55 2.54
C SER A 71 -12.15 5.49 2.65
N LEU A 72 -10.96 5.76 2.12
CA LEU A 72 -9.82 4.86 2.22
C LEU A 72 -9.44 4.59 3.68
N ARG A 73 -9.50 5.63 4.54
CA ARG A 73 -9.19 5.50 5.97
C ARG A 73 -10.14 4.56 6.73
N GLY A 74 -11.29 4.30 6.18
CA GLY A 74 -12.19 3.28 6.72
C GLY A 74 -11.68 1.85 6.53
N ILE A 75 -10.73 1.66 5.62
CA ILE A 75 -10.18 0.34 5.26
C ILE A 75 -8.73 0.21 5.74
N ILE A 76 -7.90 1.23 5.55
CA ILE A 76 -6.48 1.18 5.87
C ILE A 76 -6.14 1.93 7.16
N LYS A 77 -5.05 1.50 7.78
CA LYS A 77 -4.46 2.15 8.94
C LYS A 77 -3.23 2.96 8.53
N ILE A 78 -2.90 3.96 9.32
CA ILE A 78 -1.77 4.86 9.04
C ILE A 78 -0.66 4.63 10.05
N CYS A 79 0.56 4.47 9.57
CA CYS A 79 1.77 4.50 10.38
C CYS A 79 2.54 5.80 10.13
N ALA A 80 3.37 6.18 11.09
CA ALA A 80 4.10 7.43 11.03
C ALA A 80 5.59 7.17 11.32
N PRO A 81 6.38 6.81 10.28
CA PRO A 81 7.82 6.66 10.47
C PRO A 81 8.42 7.98 10.93
N GLY A 82 9.29 7.91 11.92
CA GLY A 82 9.90 9.06 12.55
C GLY A 82 11.37 9.23 12.21
N GLY A 83 12.12 9.85 13.15
CA GLY A 83 13.53 10.14 12.94
C GLY A 83 14.39 8.89 12.78
N GLU A 84 14.13 7.85 13.55
CA GLU A 84 14.90 6.61 13.46
C GLU A 84 14.79 5.96 12.08
N GLU A 85 13.57 5.82 11.57
CA GLU A 85 13.31 5.26 10.24
C GLU A 85 13.90 6.13 9.13
N THR A 86 13.80 7.46 9.28
CA THR A 86 14.38 8.42 8.35
C THR A 86 15.90 8.27 8.29
N ASP A 87 16.56 8.21 9.44
CA ASP A 87 18.01 8.05 9.50
C ASP A 87 18.47 6.73 8.88
N LYS A 88 17.78 5.64 9.18
CA LYS A 88 18.07 4.33 8.58
C LYS A 88 17.90 4.36 7.06
N ALA A 89 16.88 5.02 6.55
CA ALA A 89 16.66 5.15 5.12
C ALA A 89 17.76 5.96 4.45
N LEU A 90 18.17 7.08 5.07
CA LEU A 90 19.26 7.93 4.56
C LEU A 90 20.62 7.21 4.55
N GLU A 91 20.88 6.38 5.53
CA GLU A 91 22.13 5.63 5.66
C GLU A 91 22.14 4.33 4.83
N SER A 92 21.01 3.94 4.28
CA SER A 92 20.87 2.69 3.52
C SER A 92 21.53 2.76 2.16
N THR A 93 21.72 1.59 1.54
CA THR A 93 22.21 1.48 0.18
C THR A 93 21.11 1.55 -0.87
N TRP A 94 19.88 1.78 -0.46
CA TRP A 94 18.75 1.96 -1.37
C TRP A 94 18.93 3.25 -2.19
N SER A 95 18.71 3.17 -3.49
CA SER A 95 18.88 4.33 -4.37
C SER A 95 17.70 5.30 -4.28
N ASP A 96 16.49 4.81 -4.03
CA ASP A 96 15.31 5.66 -3.89
C ASP A 96 14.96 5.85 -2.42
N PHE A 97 14.96 7.10 -1.96
CA PHE A 97 14.72 7.44 -0.57
C PHE A 97 13.30 7.12 -0.12
N LYS A 98 12.30 7.39 -0.97
CA LYS A 98 10.90 7.09 -0.63
C LYS A 98 10.69 5.60 -0.40
N ASP A 99 11.25 4.77 -1.26
CA ASP A 99 11.16 3.32 -1.13
C ASP A 99 11.90 2.82 0.10
N ALA A 100 13.08 3.38 0.38
CA ALA A 100 13.83 3.06 1.59
C ALA A 100 13.05 3.41 2.85
N LEU A 101 12.43 4.58 2.88
CA LEU A 101 11.63 5.02 4.02
C LEU A 101 10.39 4.14 4.20
N LEU A 102 9.73 3.78 3.11
CA LEU A 102 8.59 2.87 3.14
C LEU A 102 8.99 1.50 3.72
N TYR A 103 10.13 0.98 3.29
CA TYR A 103 10.68 -0.26 3.81
C TYR A 103 10.95 -0.16 5.31
N GLN A 104 11.57 0.91 5.79
CA GLN A 104 11.82 1.11 7.20
C GLN A 104 10.52 1.23 7.99
N ALA A 105 9.50 1.87 7.44
CA ALA A 105 8.19 1.92 8.05
C ALA A 105 7.58 0.52 8.18
N ALA A 106 7.71 -0.31 7.15
CA ALA A 106 7.24 -1.69 7.17
C ALA A 106 7.95 -2.52 8.24
N MET A 107 9.26 -2.34 8.36
CA MET A 107 10.05 -3.04 9.37
C MET A 107 9.63 -2.65 10.80
N SER A 108 9.50 -1.37 11.06
CA SER A 108 9.09 -0.87 12.38
C SER A 108 7.66 -1.26 12.74
N LEU A 109 6.79 -1.36 11.75
CA LEU A 109 5.40 -1.77 11.90
C LEU A 109 5.28 -3.26 12.23
N GLY A 110 6.30 -4.04 11.93
CA GLY A 110 6.21 -5.50 12.00
C GLY A 110 5.37 -6.07 10.86
N ALA A 111 5.43 -5.44 9.68
CA ALA A 111 4.68 -5.91 8.52
C ALA A 111 5.16 -7.28 8.07
N ARG A 112 4.22 -8.09 7.62
CA ARG A 112 4.50 -9.42 7.07
C ARG A 112 5.10 -9.34 5.68
N CYS A 113 4.65 -8.38 4.89
CA CYS A 113 5.11 -8.16 3.53
C CYS A 113 4.79 -6.74 3.07
N ILE A 114 5.33 -6.39 1.91
CA ILE A 114 5.03 -5.15 1.19
C ILE A 114 4.31 -5.54 -0.11
N ILE A 115 3.23 -4.84 -0.43
CA ILE A 115 2.52 -5.02 -1.70
C ILE A 115 2.76 -3.81 -2.58
N THR A 116 3.25 -4.04 -3.79
CA THR A 116 3.58 -3.01 -4.78
C THR A 116 3.41 -3.55 -6.19
N ARG A 117 3.20 -2.67 -7.17
CA ARG A 117 3.30 -3.06 -8.58
C ARG A 117 4.74 -3.25 -9.03
N ASN A 118 5.69 -2.58 -8.40
CA ASN A 118 7.09 -2.50 -8.82
C ASN A 118 7.98 -3.25 -7.83
N THR A 119 7.89 -4.58 -7.82
CA THR A 119 8.62 -5.40 -6.85
C THR A 119 10.14 -5.22 -6.95
N GLN A 120 10.66 -4.85 -8.14
CA GLN A 120 12.09 -4.63 -8.32
C GLN A 120 12.62 -3.42 -7.55
N ASP A 121 11.78 -2.42 -7.28
CA ASP A 121 12.18 -1.26 -6.50
C ASP A 121 12.48 -1.62 -5.04
N PHE A 122 12.04 -2.80 -4.60
CA PHE A 122 12.22 -3.30 -3.23
C PHE A 122 13.12 -4.53 -3.17
N ILE A 123 14.01 -4.71 -4.15
CA ILE A 123 14.86 -5.91 -4.24
C ILE A 123 15.76 -6.08 -3.01
N LEU A 124 16.10 -5.00 -2.31
CA LEU A 124 16.93 -5.04 -1.10
C LEU A 124 16.13 -5.33 0.17
N SER A 125 14.82 -5.50 0.05
CA SER A 125 13.96 -5.79 1.21
C SER A 125 14.24 -7.17 1.79
N SER A 126 14.35 -7.27 3.11
CA SER A 126 14.36 -8.55 3.81
C SER A 126 12.95 -9.09 4.05
N LEU A 127 11.92 -8.24 3.90
CA LEU A 127 10.54 -8.67 3.93
C LEU A 127 10.14 -9.20 2.54
N PRO A 128 9.22 -10.17 2.47
CA PRO A 128 8.62 -10.55 1.20
C PRO A 128 7.95 -9.35 0.53
N VAL A 129 8.09 -9.25 -0.79
CA VAL A 129 7.50 -8.18 -1.60
C VAL A 129 6.69 -8.83 -2.71
N TYR A 130 5.42 -8.46 -2.80
CA TYR A 130 4.48 -9.08 -3.72
C TYR A 130 3.72 -8.03 -4.54
N THR A 131 3.35 -8.38 -5.76
CA THR A 131 2.21 -7.76 -6.42
C THR A 131 0.92 -8.24 -5.75
N CYS A 132 -0.20 -7.58 -6.03
CA CYS A 132 -1.50 -8.07 -5.53
C CYS A 132 -1.73 -9.54 -5.91
N GLN A 133 -1.48 -9.89 -7.17
CA GLN A 133 -1.67 -11.26 -7.64
C GLN A 133 -0.77 -12.25 -6.92
N GLN A 134 0.50 -11.93 -6.75
CA GLN A 134 1.44 -12.79 -6.02
C GLN A 134 1.02 -12.95 -4.55
N PHE A 135 0.53 -11.89 -3.94
CA PHE A 135 0.04 -11.93 -2.57
C PHE A 135 -1.14 -12.90 -2.43
N PHE A 136 -2.11 -12.83 -3.34
CA PHE A 136 -3.26 -13.75 -3.29
C PHE A 136 -2.85 -15.19 -3.53
N THR A 137 -1.92 -15.44 -4.45
CA THR A 137 -1.36 -16.77 -4.66
C THR A 137 -0.72 -17.31 -3.39
N TRP A 138 0.07 -16.47 -2.72
CA TRP A 138 0.70 -16.84 -1.44
C TRP A 138 -0.33 -17.12 -0.35
N MET A 139 -1.38 -16.29 -0.24
CA MET A 139 -2.45 -16.49 0.74
C MET A 139 -3.21 -17.79 0.49
N GLU A 140 -3.54 -18.10 -0.76
CA GLU A 140 -4.20 -19.35 -1.13
C GLU A 140 -3.38 -20.57 -0.74
N GLN A 141 -2.09 -20.55 -1.03
CA GLN A 141 -1.18 -21.66 -0.71
C GLN A 141 -1.00 -21.84 0.80
N ARG A 142 -0.84 -20.73 1.52
CA ARG A 142 -0.54 -20.77 2.96
C ARG A 142 -1.77 -21.10 3.80
N HIS A 143 -2.93 -20.56 3.44
CA HIS A 143 -4.15 -20.61 4.24
C HIS A 143 -5.23 -21.49 3.63
N HIS A 144 -4.97 -22.12 2.48
CA HIS A 144 -5.94 -22.91 1.71
C HIS A 144 -7.22 -22.13 1.41
N LEU A 145 -7.08 -20.81 1.16
CA LEU A 145 -8.18 -19.92 0.84
C LEU A 145 -8.30 -19.74 -0.65
N ALA A 146 -9.53 -19.78 -1.16
CA ALA A 146 -9.82 -19.57 -2.58
C ALA A 146 -10.36 -18.14 -2.78
N TYR A 147 -9.50 -17.23 -3.22
CA TYR A 147 -9.89 -15.86 -3.57
C TYR A 147 -10.45 -15.74 -4.99
N LYS A 148 -10.40 -16.82 -5.77
CA LYS A 148 -10.72 -16.79 -7.21
C LYS A 148 -12.21 -16.67 -7.51
N GLU A 149 -13.05 -17.11 -6.60
CA GLU A 149 -14.48 -17.25 -6.84
C GLU A 149 -15.30 -16.01 -6.49
N LEU A 150 -14.64 -14.96 -6.01
CA LEU A 150 -15.34 -13.72 -5.67
C LEU A 150 -15.35 -12.78 -6.86
N THR A 151 -16.55 -12.54 -7.37
CA THR A 151 -16.83 -11.53 -8.39
C THR A 151 -17.41 -10.30 -7.72
N PHE A 152 -16.84 -9.16 -8.07
CA PHE A 152 -17.30 -7.88 -7.54
C PHE A 152 -18.10 -7.10 -8.58
#